data_44ad29a048a4334b913266860f1f0183
#
_entry.id   44ad29a048a4334b913266860f1f0183
#
_cell.length_a   1.000
_cell.length_b   1.000
_cell.length_c   1.000
_cell.angle_alpha   90.00
_cell.angle_beta   90.00
_cell.angle_gamma   90.00
#
_symmetry.space_group_name_H-M   'P 1'
#
loop_
_entity.id
_entity.type
_entity.pdbx_description
1 polymer ?
#
loop_
_entity_poly.entity_id
_entity_poly.type
_entity_poly.pdbx_seq_one_letter_code
_entity_poly.pdbx_strand_id
1 'polypeptide(L)'
;MSRSPFDFDISVTAEAVPAATGATVYGPIDVVETGTSTHPNFHIKIPALPGPEGPASAIELASDYDRSVASVAGDFLVKKSNGKWAPGHPTWVAPRKYTIPHNSFISHDGSEGRFLIASLNIPAQEFDWIPDVIGHVRLQRGLLSTAQCEVEVRVGPTATAGTGDTSPLCGLGPYDPSVALLDSITVAHVLPHFSDLGDPNRALSPDTAAGHCKAGDAYTFFVFVHKVGGNGGWKFTNTDAQLRVDVCPVVR
;
A
#
# COMPACT_ATOMS: atom_id res chain seq x y z
N MET A 1 -71.79 -44.24 4.58
CA MET A 1 -71.33 -43.44 3.42
C MET A 1 -70.65 -44.40 2.50
N SER A 2 -71.23 -44.65 1.34
CA SER A 2 -70.68 -45.57 0.30
C SER A 2 -69.58 -44.80 -0.41
N ARG A 3 -68.32 -45.27 -0.28
CA ARG A 3 -67.20 -44.76 -1.11
C ARG A 3 -67.48 -45.15 -2.57
N SER A 4 -67.34 -44.20 -3.48
CA SER A 4 -67.42 -44.42 -4.91
C SER A 4 -66.41 -45.49 -5.30
N PRO A 5 -66.74 -46.49 -6.15
CA PRO A 5 -65.77 -47.50 -6.60
C PRO A 5 -64.72 -46.99 -7.55
N PHE A 6 -64.70 -45.66 -7.81
CA PHE A 6 -63.77 -45.00 -8.73
C PHE A 6 -62.95 -43.92 -8.05
N ASP A 7 -62.69 -44.07 -6.75
CA ASP A 7 -61.78 -43.16 -6.05
C ASP A 7 -60.31 -43.60 -6.33
N PHE A 8 -59.75 -42.99 -7.40
CA PHE A 8 -58.33 -43.18 -7.75
C PHE A 8 -57.51 -42.09 -7.06
N ASP A 9 -56.60 -42.48 -6.24
CA ASP A 9 -55.62 -41.60 -5.65
C ASP A 9 -54.31 -41.78 -6.43
N ILE A 10 -53.96 -40.78 -7.29
CA ILE A 10 -52.75 -40.83 -8.11
C ILE A 10 -51.74 -39.91 -7.48
N SER A 11 -50.62 -40.44 -7.02
CA SER A 11 -49.49 -39.68 -6.56
C SER A 11 -48.40 -39.63 -7.66
N VAL A 12 -47.94 -38.42 -8.00
CA VAL A 12 -46.86 -38.23 -8.97
C VAL A 12 -45.73 -37.48 -8.26
N THR A 13 -44.56 -38.08 -8.26
CA THR A 13 -43.33 -37.40 -7.79
C THR A 13 -42.36 -37.33 -8.95
N ALA A 14 -41.68 -36.18 -9.07
CA ALA A 14 -40.64 -35.96 -10.10
C ALA A 14 -39.32 -35.73 -9.40
N GLU A 15 -38.28 -36.38 -9.87
CA GLU A 15 -36.91 -36.22 -9.43
C GLU A 15 -35.98 -35.86 -10.60
N ALA A 16 -35.19 -34.82 -10.47
CA ALA A 16 -34.13 -34.51 -11.42
C ALA A 16 -32.91 -35.40 -11.15
N VAL A 17 -32.56 -36.23 -12.08
CA VAL A 17 -31.37 -37.11 -11.98
C VAL A 17 -30.25 -36.49 -12.81
N PRO A 18 -29.05 -36.31 -12.24
CA PRO A 18 -27.92 -35.82 -13.02
C PRO A 18 -27.64 -36.71 -14.23
N ALA A 19 -27.48 -36.10 -15.41
CA ALA A 19 -27.04 -36.83 -16.58
C ALA A 19 -25.60 -37.33 -16.40
N ALA A 20 -25.24 -38.39 -17.14
CA ALA A 20 -23.87 -38.87 -17.14
C ALA A 20 -22.89 -37.74 -17.57
N THR A 21 -21.71 -37.68 -16.97
CA THR A 21 -20.68 -36.73 -17.32
C THR A 21 -20.38 -36.74 -18.83
N GLY A 22 -20.48 -35.62 -19.49
CA GLY A 22 -20.28 -35.50 -20.94
C GLY A 22 -21.54 -35.78 -21.82
N ALA A 23 -22.69 -35.98 -21.22
CA ALA A 23 -23.95 -36.12 -21.99
C ALA A 23 -24.32 -34.79 -22.68
N THR A 24 -24.57 -34.86 -23.95
CA THR A 24 -24.98 -33.71 -24.80
C THR A 24 -26.45 -33.68 -25.14
N VAL A 25 -27.18 -34.76 -24.82
CA VAL A 25 -28.60 -34.93 -25.08
C VAL A 25 -29.29 -35.49 -23.82
N TYR A 26 -30.56 -35.16 -23.69
CA TYR A 26 -31.38 -35.74 -22.64
C TYR A 26 -31.52 -37.25 -22.84
N GLY A 27 -31.30 -38.01 -21.77
CA GLY A 27 -31.67 -39.43 -21.75
C GLY A 27 -33.17 -39.63 -21.76
N PRO A 28 -33.66 -40.89 -21.93
CA PRO A 28 -35.09 -41.19 -21.85
C PRO A 28 -35.59 -40.86 -20.42
N ILE A 29 -36.79 -40.32 -20.35
CA ILE A 29 -37.50 -40.16 -19.09
C ILE A 29 -37.87 -41.57 -18.59
N ASP A 30 -37.46 -41.88 -17.39
CA ASP A 30 -37.79 -43.12 -16.72
C ASP A 30 -39.01 -42.91 -15.82
N VAL A 31 -40.04 -43.73 -16.00
CA VAL A 31 -41.26 -43.67 -15.19
C VAL A 31 -41.39 -44.99 -14.43
N VAL A 32 -41.21 -44.92 -13.14
CA VAL A 32 -41.39 -46.09 -12.28
C VAL A 32 -42.76 -46.05 -11.65
N GLU A 33 -43.60 -47.03 -12.00
CA GLU A 33 -44.91 -47.23 -11.40
C GLU A 33 -44.76 -48.10 -10.15
N THR A 34 -45.27 -47.61 -9.03
CA THR A 34 -45.36 -48.38 -7.78
C THR A 34 -46.77 -48.22 -7.21
N GLY A 35 -47.11 -49.03 -6.20
CA GLY A 35 -48.43 -49.00 -5.57
C GLY A 35 -49.35 -50.13 -6.09
N THR A 36 -50.67 -49.93 -5.98
CA THR A 36 -51.67 -50.87 -6.39
C THR A 36 -52.46 -50.38 -7.58
N SER A 37 -53.14 -51.23 -8.30
CA SER A 37 -53.97 -50.85 -9.45
C SER A 37 -55.08 -49.83 -9.12
N THR A 38 -55.45 -49.68 -7.87
CA THR A 38 -56.42 -48.69 -7.37
C THR A 38 -55.77 -47.45 -6.80
N HIS A 39 -54.46 -47.52 -6.49
CA HIS A 39 -53.68 -46.39 -5.97
C HIS A 39 -52.26 -46.44 -6.58
N PRO A 40 -52.17 -46.14 -7.91
CA PRO A 40 -50.87 -46.11 -8.57
C PRO A 40 -50.06 -44.90 -8.11
N ASN A 41 -48.76 -45.14 -7.93
CA ASN A 41 -47.81 -44.09 -7.64
C ASN A 41 -46.78 -44.05 -8.77
N PHE A 42 -46.63 -42.90 -9.42
CA PHE A 42 -45.70 -42.73 -10.53
C PHE A 42 -44.52 -41.89 -10.03
N HIS A 43 -43.34 -42.44 -10.16
CA HIS A 43 -42.08 -41.69 -9.93
C HIS A 43 -41.42 -41.43 -11.29
N ILE A 44 -41.35 -40.14 -11.66
CA ILE A 44 -40.81 -39.69 -12.94
C ILE A 44 -39.39 -39.21 -12.71
N LYS A 45 -38.41 -39.90 -13.29
CA LYS A 45 -37.02 -39.46 -13.31
C LYS A 45 -36.72 -38.69 -14.59
N ILE A 46 -36.42 -37.44 -14.44
CA ILE A 46 -36.10 -36.53 -15.57
C ILE A 46 -34.59 -36.34 -15.61
N PRO A 47 -33.87 -36.87 -16.63
CA PRO A 47 -32.46 -36.63 -16.76
C PRO A 47 -32.25 -35.14 -17.02
N ALA A 48 -31.58 -34.41 -16.11
CA ALA A 48 -31.16 -33.04 -16.31
C ALA A 48 -29.78 -33.06 -16.98
N LEU A 49 -29.62 -32.39 -18.10
CA LEU A 49 -28.30 -32.12 -18.63
C LEU A 49 -27.54 -31.28 -17.58
N PRO A 50 -26.25 -31.53 -17.39
CA PRO A 50 -25.39 -30.55 -16.71
C PRO A 50 -25.63 -29.23 -17.45
N GLY A 51 -25.90 -28.17 -16.72
CA GLY A 51 -25.90 -26.82 -17.30
C GLY A 51 -24.62 -26.65 -18.11
N PRO A 52 -24.63 -25.85 -19.18
CA PRO A 52 -23.39 -25.52 -19.87
C PRO A 52 -22.35 -25.12 -18.83
N GLU A 53 -21.15 -25.70 -18.89
CA GLU A 53 -20.03 -25.19 -18.09
C GLU A 53 -20.06 -23.70 -18.23
N GLY A 54 -20.13 -23.01 -17.10
CA GLY A 54 -20.06 -21.57 -17.09
C GLY A 54 -18.82 -21.13 -17.90
N PRO A 55 -18.88 -20.02 -18.62
CA PRO A 55 -17.78 -19.60 -19.48
C PRO A 55 -16.51 -19.62 -18.64
N ALA A 56 -15.60 -20.49 -19.03
CA ALA A 56 -14.28 -20.76 -18.50
C ALA A 56 -14.14 -20.54 -16.99
N SER A 57 -14.04 -21.58 -16.25
CA SER A 57 -13.78 -21.57 -14.81
C SER A 57 -12.49 -20.83 -14.40
N ALA A 58 -11.64 -20.44 -15.35
CA ALA A 58 -10.45 -19.66 -15.12
C ALA A 58 -10.71 -18.18 -15.44
N ILE A 59 -10.56 -17.32 -14.45
CA ILE A 59 -10.67 -15.85 -14.57
C ILE A 59 -9.76 -15.31 -15.69
N GLU A 60 -8.66 -16.00 -15.95
CA GLU A 60 -7.67 -15.72 -16.99
C GLU A 60 -8.25 -15.78 -18.42
N LEU A 61 -9.41 -16.40 -18.62
CA LEU A 61 -10.07 -16.50 -19.92
C LEU A 61 -11.14 -15.42 -20.14
N ALA A 62 -11.39 -14.57 -19.13
CA ALA A 62 -12.29 -13.45 -19.28
C ALA A 62 -11.77 -12.44 -20.32
N SER A 63 -12.68 -11.84 -21.09
CA SER A 63 -12.32 -10.89 -22.16
C SER A 63 -11.69 -9.59 -21.65
N ASP A 64 -11.97 -9.24 -20.41
CA ASP A 64 -11.46 -8.08 -19.69
C ASP A 64 -10.23 -8.40 -18.81
N TYR A 65 -9.68 -9.61 -18.94
CA TYR A 65 -8.43 -10.00 -18.29
C TYR A 65 -7.22 -9.72 -19.19
N ASP A 66 -6.19 -9.10 -18.64
CA ASP A 66 -4.94 -8.81 -19.35
C ASP A 66 -3.94 -9.97 -19.23
N ARG A 67 -3.90 -10.79 -20.26
CA ARG A 67 -3.02 -11.98 -20.34
C ARG A 67 -1.56 -11.66 -20.60
N SER A 68 -1.23 -10.40 -20.86
CA SER A 68 0.16 -9.99 -21.09
C SER A 68 1.00 -9.97 -19.80
N VAL A 69 0.33 -10.03 -18.66
CA VAL A 69 0.96 -10.02 -17.34
C VAL A 69 0.88 -11.43 -16.75
N ALA A 70 2.05 -12.03 -16.49
CA ALA A 70 2.12 -13.33 -15.83
C ALA A 70 1.71 -13.20 -14.35
N SER A 71 0.90 -14.13 -13.85
CA SER A 71 0.55 -14.21 -12.44
C SER A 71 1.62 -14.92 -11.62
N VAL A 72 1.85 -14.44 -10.41
CA VAL A 72 2.76 -15.03 -9.43
C VAL A 72 1.98 -15.33 -8.16
N ALA A 73 2.38 -16.35 -7.42
CA ALA A 73 1.75 -16.68 -6.15
C ALA A 73 1.75 -15.47 -5.21
N GLY A 74 0.57 -15.09 -4.71
CA GLY A 74 0.38 -13.91 -3.86
C GLY A 74 -0.10 -12.66 -4.60
N ASP A 75 -0.28 -12.72 -5.92
CA ASP A 75 -0.89 -11.62 -6.68
C ASP A 75 -2.39 -11.50 -6.41
N PHE A 76 -2.86 -10.28 -6.45
CA PHE A 76 -4.28 -9.93 -6.46
C PHE A 76 -4.74 -9.56 -7.86
N LEU A 77 -6.03 -9.59 -8.06
CA LEU A 77 -6.64 -9.08 -9.28
C LEU A 77 -6.81 -7.57 -9.18
N VAL A 78 -6.10 -6.82 -10.00
CA VAL A 78 -6.07 -5.35 -10.00
C VAL A 78 -6.64 -4.81 -11.29
N LYS A 79 -7.54 -3.83 -11.22
CA LYS A 79 -8.05 -3.13 -12.39
C LYS A 79 -7.02 -2.08 -12.85
N LYS A 80 -6.54 -2.23 -14.07
CA LYS A 80 -5.56 -1.32 -14.68
C LYS A 80 -6.24 -0.10 -15.32
N SER A 81 -5.46 0.92 -15.63
CA SER A 81 -5.94 2.16 -16.28
C SER A 81 -6.57 1.92 -17.67
N ASN A 82 -6.21 0.83 -18.34
CA ASN A 82 -6.83 0.39 -19.60
C ASN A 82 -8.20 -0.30 -19.41
N GLY A 83 -8.72 -0.34 -18.18
CA GLY A 83 -9.99 -0.95 -17.83
C GLY A 83 -9.97 -2.48 -17.70
N LYS A 84 -8.84 -3.13 -17.98
CA LYS A 84 -8.68 -4.58 -17.84
C LYS A 84 -8.25 -4.97 -16.44
N TRP A 85 -8.57 -6.19 -16.03
CA TRP A 85 -8.08 -6.83 -14.83
C TRP A 85 -6.78 -7.57 -15.12
N ALA A 86 -5.80 -7.43 -14.26
CA ALA A 86 -4.52 -8.13 -14.37
C ALA A 86 -4.02 -8.58 -13.01
N PRO A 87 -3.15 -9.61 -12.95
CA PRO A 87 -2.43 -9.92 -11.74
C PRO A 87 -1.59 -8.72 -11.33
N GLY A 88 -1.57 -8.43 -10.07
CA GLY A 88 -0.75 -7.38 -9.50
C GLY A 88 -0.32 -7.72 -8.09
N HIS A 89 0.96 -7.60 -7.83
CA HIS A 89 1.46 -7.76 -6.48
C HIS A 89 0.96 -6.60 -5.61
N PRO A 90 0.50 -6.84 -4.39
CA PRO A 90 -0.01 -5.76 -3.52
C PRO A 90 1.14 -4.89 -3.00
N THR A 91 1.93 -4.34 -3.91
CA THR A 91 3.06 -3.45 -3.58
C THR A 91 2.62 -2.20 -2.83
N TRP A 92 1.32 -1.89 -2.90
CA TRP A 92 0.68 -0.78 -2.21
C TRP A 92 0.15 -1.13 -0.80
N VAL A 93 0.16 -2.42 -0.40
CA VAL A 93 -0.39 -2.86 0.90
C VAL A 93 0.63 -2.72 2.03
N ALA A 94 1.92 -2.78 1.72
CA ALA A 94 2.97 -2.63 2.72
C ALA A 94 3.85 -1.41 2.41
N PRO A 95 4.06 -0.50 3.35
CA PRO A 95 4.98 0.62 3.16
C PRO A 95 6.36 0.09 2.79
N ARG A 96 6.93 0.62 1.70
CA ARG A 96 8.33 0.34 1.34
C ARG A 96 9.23 1.18 2.22
N LYS A 97 10.26 0.55 2.78
CA LYS A 97 11.17 1.21 3.72
C LYS A 97 12.52 1.47 3.06
N TYR A 98 12.95 2.71 3.11
CA TYR A 98 14.26 3.13 2.65
C TYR A 98 15.04 3.70 3.82
N THR A 99 16.32 3.36 3.92
CA THR A 99 17.17 3.78 5.04
C THR A 99 18.41 4.49 4.54
N ILE A 100 18.92 5.44 5.31
CA ILE A 100 20.25 6.01 5.12
C ILE A 100 21.21 5.23 6.02
N PRO A 101 22.17 4.48 5.45
CA PRO A 101 23.21 3.82 6.23
C PRO A 101 24.08 4.87 6.94
N HIS A 102 24.51 4.58 8.17
CA HIS A 102 25.33 5.53 8.97
C HIS A 102 26.59 6.03 8.23
N ASN A 103 27.21 5.19 7.43
CA ASN A 103 28.40 5.57 6.64
C ASN A 103 28.08 6.50 5.45
N SER A 104 26.81 6.73 5.13
CA SER A 104 26.38 7.67 4.08
C SER A 104 26.11 9.07 4.60
N PHE A 105 26.16 9.28 5.91
CA PHE A 105 26.12 10.62 6.49
C PHE A 105 27.50 11.29 6.42
N ILE A 106 27.49 12.61 6.30
CA ILE A 106 28.68 13.45 6.19
C ILE A 106 28.93 14.09 7.54
N SER A 107 30.06 13.75 8.19
CA SER A 107 30.47 14.37 9.46
C SER A 107 30.70 15.87 9.29
N HIS A 108 30.45 16.62 10.35
CA HIS A 108 30.63 18.07 10.38
C HIS A 108 31.24 18.52 11.71
N ASP A 109 32.09 19.53 11.65
CA ASP A 109 32.65 20.23 12.81
C ASP A 109 32.91 21.69 12.41
N GLY A 110 31.96 22.59 12.71
CA GLY A 110 32.02 23.98 12.26
C GLY A 110 30.89 24.84 12.83
N SER A 111 30.72 26.03 12.25
CA SER A 111 29.76 27.03 12.72
C SER A 111 28.69 27.39 11.69
N GLU A 112 28.60 26.65 10.62
CA GLU A 112 27.66 26.88 9.53
C GLU A 112 26.21 26.91 10.03
N GLY A 113 25.43 27.83 9.49
CA GLY A 113 24.03 28.00 9.84
C GLY A 113 23.17 26.83 9.35
N ARG A 114 23.59 26.18 8.25
CA ARG A 114 22.89 25.02 7.69
C ARG A 114 23.90 24.14 6.95
N PHE A 115 23.80 22.85 7.16
CA PHE A 115 24.71 21.89 6.55
C PHE A 115 23.97 20.61 6.15
N LEU A 116 24.16 20.15 4.91
CA LEU A 116 23.63 18.89 4.41
C LEU A 116 24.44 17.72 4.95
N ILE A 117 23.85 16.92 5.80
CA ILE A 117 24.52 15.74 6.39
C ILE A 117 24.26 14.45 5.65
N ALA A 118 23.18 14.35 4.87
CA ALA A 118 22.89 13.18 4.03
C ALA A 118 21.88 13.49 2.95
N SER A 119 21.85 12.66 1.90
CA SER A 119 20.76 12.59 0.95
C SER A 119 20.36 11.14 0.68
N LEU A 120 19.08 10.93 0.32
CA LEU A 120 18.52 9.62 -0.03
C LEU A 120 17.68 9.75 -1.29
N ASN A 121 18.02 8.98 -2.30
CA ASN A 121 17.20 8.88 -3.51
C ASN A 121 16.23 7.71 -3.38
N ILE A 122 14.94 7.99 -3.56
CA ILE A 122 13.89 6.99 -3.64
C ILE A 122 13.46 6.91 -5.11
N PRO A 123 13.52 5.71 -5.74
CA PRO A 123 13.13 5.53 -7.13
C PRO A 123 11.63 5.80 -7.31
N ALA A 124 11.24 6.05 -8.56
CA ALA A 124 9.85 6.23 -8.94
C ALA A 124 8.97 5.08 -8.41
N GLN A 125 7.81 5.45 -7.85
CA GLN A 125 6.81 4.51 -7.40
C GLN A 125 5.66 4.47 -8.41
N GLU A 126 4.91 3.37 -8.44
CA GLU A 126 3.76 3.19 -9.34
C GLU A 126 2.47 3.89 -8.86
N PHE A 127 2.51 4.51 -7.69
CA PHE A 127 1.38 5.16 -7.02
C PHE A 127 1.80 6.49 -6.39
N ASP A 128 0.83 7.38 -6.18
CA ASP A 128 1.02 8.58 -5.38
C ASP A 128 1.23 8.18 -3.91
N TRP A 129 2.13 8.86 -3.21
CA TRP A 129 2.51 8.49 -1.85
C TRP A 129 2.89 9.69 -0.99
N ILE A 130 2.86 9.47 0.32
CA ILE A 130 3.32 10.42 1.33
C ILE A 130 4.52 9.81 2.05
N PRO A 131 5.61 10.57 2.25
CA PRO A 131 6.72 10.11 3.05
C PRO A 131 6.41 10.12 4.55
N ASP A 132 6.75 9.05 5.24
CA ASP A 132 6.78 8.99 6.70
C ASP A 132 8.25 8.86 7.12
N VAL A 133 8.79 9.93 7.73
CA VAL A 133 10.22 10.06 8.04
C VAL A 133 10.44 9.87 9.53
N ILE A 134 11.24 8.88 9.89
CA ILE A 134 11.55 8.58 11.29
C ILE A 134 13.05 8.37 11.46
N GLY A 135 13.62 8.98 12.49
CA GLY A 135 15.03 8.78 12.79
C GLY A 135 15.53 9.57 13.99
N HIS A 136 16.84 9.60 14.12
CA HIS A 136 17.51 10.43 15.10
C HIS A 136 18.87 10.87 14.58
N VAL A 137 19.29 12.03 15.04
CA VAL A 137 20.63 12.58 14.80
C VAL A 137 21.17 13.09 16.12
N ARG A 138 22.33 12.60 16.51
CA ARG A 138 23.01 13.03 17.73
C ARG A 138 23.96 14.18 17.39
N LEU A 139 23.70 15.32 17.98
CA LEU A 139 24.46 16.55 17.78
C LEU A 139 25.25 16.91 19.06
N GLN A 140 26.45 17.41 18.89
CA GLN A 140 27.29 17.89 19.98
C GLN A 140 27.56 19.37 19.78
N ARG A 141 27.44 20.16 20.83
CA ARG A 141 27.88 21.56 20.81
C ARG A 141 29.39 21.64 20.96
N GLY A 142 29.99 22.61 20.31
CA GLY A 142 31.37 22.96 20.56
C GLY A 142 31.58 23.55 21.96
N LEU A 143 32.80 23.56 22.40
CA LEU A 143 33.15 24.18 23.68
C LEU A 143 32.72 25.66 23.69
N LEU A 144 32.04 26.10 24.74
CA LEU A 144 31.46 27.43 24.90
C LEU A 144 30.44 27.83 23.83
N SER A 145 29.98 26.90 23.03
CA SER A 145 28.94 27.13 22.05
C SER A 145 27.56 27.15 22.69
N THR A 146 26.72 28.09 22.22
CA THR A 146 25.29 28.15 22.56
C THR A 146 24.43 27.78 21.35
N ALA A 147 25.03 27.19 20.31
CA ALA A 147 24.33 26.82 19.10
C ALA A 147 23.09 25.99 19.38
N GLN A 148 21.99 26.35 18.77
CA GLN A 148 20.70 25.70 18.85
C GLN A 148 20.44 25.08 17.47
N CYS A 149 20.52 23.77 17.38
CA CYS A 149 20.41 23.07 16.11
C CYS A 149 19.20 22.16 16.10
N GLU A 150 18.53 22.12 14.98
CA GLU A 150 17.46 21.19 14.64
C GLU A 150 17.83 20.38 13.41
N VAL A 151 17.13 19.29 13.16
CA VAL A 151 17.31 18.45 11.98
C VAL A 151 16.09 18.60 11.09
N GLU A 152 16.31 19.05 9.87
CA GLU A 152 15.27 19.16 8.83
C GLU A 152 15.43 18.03 7.81
N VAL A 153 14.34 17.39 7.44
CA VAL A 153 14.30 16.49 6.28
C VAL A 153 13.36 17.10 5.24
N ARG A 154 13.90 17.35 4.06
CA ARG A 154 13.17 17.96 2.94
C ARG A 154 13.10 17.02 1.77
N VAL A 155 12.00 17.06 1.01
CA VAL A 155 11.76 16.17 -0.12
C VAL A 155 11.39 16.94 -1.38
N GLY A 156 11.98 16.56 -2.50
CA GLY A 156 11.64 17.13 -3.80
C GLY A 156 11.87 16.14 -4.94
N PRO A 157 11.19 16.33 -6.10
CA PRO A 157 11.43 15.50 -7.27
C PRO A 157 12.91 15.57 -7.66
N THR A 158 13.56 14.43 -7.85
CA THR A 158 15.01 14.34 -8.12
C THR A 158 15.44 15.22 -9.30
N ALA A 159 14.59 15.32 -10.32
CA ALA A 159 14.88 16.13 -11.51
C ALA A 159 14.95 17.66 -11.26
N THR A 160 14.27 18.15 -10.20
CA THR A 160 14.08 19.60 -9.98
C THR A 160 14.45 20.06 -8.57
N ALA A 161 14.73 19.16 -7.65
CA ALA A 161 14.97 19.48 -6.24
C ALA A 161 16.26 20.31 -6.00
N GLY A 162 17.21 20.29 -6.94
CA GLY A 162 18.47 21.03 -6.80
C GLY A 162 19.22 20.66 -5.52
N THR A 163 19.49 21.63 -4.66
CA THR A 163 20.13 21.46 -3.35
C THR A 163 19.17 21.05 -2.23
N GLY A 164 17.86 21.05 -2.51
CA GLY A 164 16.82 20.72 -1.53
C GLY A 164 16.45 21.87 -0.56
N ASP A 165 17.09 23.03 -0.65
CA ASP A 165 16.92 24.15 0.30
C ASP A 165 15.49 24.71 0.32
N THR A 166 14.81 24.69 -0.83
CA THR A 166 13.44 25.19 -0.99
C THR A 166 12.40 24.08 -1.08
N SER A 167 12.83 22.83 -0.97
CA SER A 167 11.91 21.67 -1.02
C SER A 167 11.03 21.60 0.24
N PRO A 168 9.82 21.02 0.14
CA PRO A 168 8.95 20.83 1.27
C PRO A 168 9.62 20.11 2.44
N LEU A 169 9.33 20.55 3.65
CA LEU A 169 9.77 19.93 4.89
C LEU A 169 8.88 18.73 5.19
N CYS A 170 9.43 17.53 5.24
CA CYS A 170 8.70 16.28 5.51
C CYS A 170 9.05 15.62 6.83
N GLY A 171 10.13 16.03 7.47
CA GLY A 171 10.52 15.55 8.78
C GLY A 171 11.26 16.61 9.58
N LEU A 172 11.01 16.67 10.89
CA LEU A 172 11.64 17.63 11.79
C LEU A 172 12.08 16.93 13.07
N GLY A 173 13.33 17.17 13.46
CA GLY A 173 13.87 16.91 14.79
C GLY A 173 14.15 18.23 15.48
N PRO A 174 13.20 18.77 16.28
CA PRO A 174 13.31 20.11 16.83
C PRO A 174 14.46 20.21 17.82
N TYR A 175 14.96 21.42 18.00
CA TYR A 175 15.90 21.73 19.06
C TYR A 175 15.26 21.52 20.44
N ASP A 176 15.98 20.83 21.33
CA ASP A 176 15.59 20.68 22.73
C ASP A 176 16.25 21.76 23.60
N PRO A 177 15.49 22.72 24.16
CA PRO A 177 16.04 23.79 24.99
C PRO A 177 16.49 23.33 26.38
N SER A 178 16.12 22.13 26.80
CA SER A 178 16.48 21.61 28.14
C SER A 178 17.94 21.19 28.30
N VAL A 179 18.69 21.19 27.20
CA VAL A 179 20.06 20.70 27.15
C VAL A 179 21.03 21.74 27.71
N ALA A 180 21.85 21.33 28.68
CA ALA A 180 22.78 22.15 29.43
C ALA A 180 23.85 22.86 28.56
N LEU A 181 24.46 23.91 29.17
CA LEU A 181 25.24 24.92 28.46
C LEU A 181 26.63 24.52 27.96
N LEU A 182 27.23 23.41 28.40
CA LEU A 182 28.61 23.09 28.08
C LEU A 182 28.76 21.66 27.55
N ASP A 183 29.38 21.53 26.38
CA ASP A 183 29.76 20.25 25.74
C ASP A 183 28.61 19.22 25.69
N SER A 184 27.42 19.74 25.54
CA SER A 184 26.21 18.93 25.64
C SER A 184 25.89 18.21 24.32
N ILE A 185 25.55 16.96 24.47
CA ILE A 185 25.05 16.13 23.40
C ILE A 185 23.53 16.23 23.40
N THR A 186 22.97 16.50 22.26
CA THR A 186 21.52 16.53 22.01
C THR A 186 21.17 15.45 21.00
N VAL A 187 20.08 14.74 21.23
CA VAL A 187 19.52 13.82 20.23
C VAL A 187 18.28 14.46 19.64
N ALA A 188 18.37 14.88 18.39
CA ALA A 188 17.21 15.32 17.63
C ALA A 188 16.45 14.09 17.11
N HIS A 189 15.26 13.84 17.64
CA HIS A 189 14.36 12.81 17.16
C HIS A 189 13.58 13.35 15.96
N VAL A 190 13.87 12.84 14.78
CA VAL A 190 13.18 13.22 13.55
C VAL A 190 11.87 12.45 13.46
N LEU A 191 10.79 13.19 13.37
CA LEU A 191 9.43 12.68 13.18
C LEU A 191 8.80 13.33 11.95
N PRO A 192 7.76 12.71 11.37
CA PRO A 192 7.00 13.33 10.29
C PRO A 192 6.51 14.71 10.70
N HIS A 193 6.62 15.69 9.81
CA HIS A 193 6.20 17.04 10.07
C HIS A 193 5.09 17.43 9.10
N PHE A 194 3.91 17.71 9.65
CA PHE A 194 2.70 18.04 8.91
C PHE A 194 2.27 19.47 9.24
N SER A 195 1.68 20.14 8.25
CA SER A 195 1.07 21.44 8.41
C SER A 195 -0.27 21.49 7.71
N ASP A 196 -1.26 22.00 8.39
CA ASP A 196 -2.59 22.27 7.86
C ASP A 196 -2.67 23.60 7.09
N LEU A 197 -1.62 24.42 7.15
CA LEU A 197 -1.58 25.75 6.57
C LEU A 197 -1.38 25.78 5.04
N GLY A 198 -1.27 24.62 4.41
CA GLY A 198 -1.14 24.53 2.94
C GLY A 198 0.14 25.16 2.37
N ASP A 199 1.13 25.49 3.22
CA ASP A 199 2.43 25.99 2.77
C ASP A 199 3.35 24.80 2.47
N PRO A 200 3.50 24.42 1.17
CA PRO A 200 4.32 23.28 0.79
C PRO A 200 5.81 23.47 1.11
N ASN A 201 6.24 24.70 1.40
CA ASN A 201 7.63 25.01 1.71
C ASN A 201 7.97 24.71 3.18
N ARG A 202 6.97 24.54 4.03
CA ARG A 202 7.17 24.35 5.47
C ARG A 202 6.83 22.98 5.98
N ALA A 203 5.84 22.30 5.39
CA ALA A 203 5.44 20.98 5.82
C ALA A 203 4.59 20.26 4.77
N LEU A 204 4.51 18.94 4.89
CA LEU A 204 3.54 18.14 4.16
C LEU A 204 2.15 18.33 4.76
N SER A 205 1.13 18.24 3.94
CA SER A 205 -0.25 18.17 4.40
C SER A 205 -0.87 16.87 3.89
N PRO A 206 -1.18 15.90 4.76
CA PRO A 206 -1.77 14.64 4.33
C PRO A 206 -3.19 14.81 3.76
N ASP A 207 -3.91 15.87 4.17
CA ASP A 207 -5.28 16.15 3.75
C ASP A 207 -5.36 16.91 2.43
N THR A 208 -4.25 17.37 1.90
CA THR A 208 -4.17 18.09 0.61
C THR A 208 -3.16 17.42 -0.30
N ALA A 209 -3.18 17.74 -1.60
CA ALA A 209 -2.18 17.26 -2.54
C ALA A 209 -0.78 17.90 -2.35
N ALA A 210 -0.65 18.85 -1.41
CA ALA A 210 0.62 19.52 -1.13
C ALA A 210 1.61 18.55 -0.49
N GLY A 211 2.78 18.40 -1.09
CA GLY A 211 3.82 17.50 -0.61
C GLY A 211 3.62 16.03 -0.91
N HIS A 212 2.53 15.65 -1.60
CA HIS A 212 2.40 14.29 -2.12
C HIS A 212 3.45 14.04 -3.20
N CYS A 213 4.16 12.96 -3.07
CA CYS A 213 5.07 12.45 -4.08
C CYS A 213 4.26 11.75 -5.17
N LYS A 214 4.50 12.12 -6.44
CA LYS A 214 3.71 11.64 -7.57
C LYS A 214 4.20 10.29 -8.08
N ALA A 215 3.26 9.47 -8.53
CA ALA A 215 3.57 8.26 -9.27
C ALA A 215 4.42 8.57 -10.51
N GLY A 216 5.40 7.72 -10.78
CA GLY A 216 6.30 7.87 -11.92
C GLY A 216 7.51 8.78 -11.70
N ASP A 217 7.54 9.57 -10.62
CA ASP A 217 8.66 10.46 -10.30
C ASP A 217 9.57 9.86 -9.23
N ALA A 218 10.89 10.01 -9.40
CA ALA A 218 11.86 9.75 -8.36
C ALA A 218 12.02 10.97 -7.45
N TYR A 219 12.24 10.73 -6.15
CA TYR A 219 12.37 11.78 -5.14
C TYR A 219 13.68 11.72 -4.40
N THR A 220 14.23 12.89 -4.09
CA THR A 220 15.43 13.03 -3.25
C THR A 220 15.03 13.63 -1.92
N PHE A 221 15.47 12.98 -0.84
CA PHE A 221 15.38 13.47 0.53
C PHE A 221 16.72 14.06 0.91
N PHE A 222 16.68 15.26 1.49
CA PHE A 222 17.84 16.01 1.96
C PHE A 222 17.74 16.15 3.47
N VAL A 223 18.78 15.73 4.18
CA VAL A 223 18.84 15.81 5.64
C VAL A 223 19.81 16.92 6.02
N PHE A 224 19.27 17.99 6.60
CA PHE A 224 20.07 19.12 7.05
C PHE A 224 20.13 19.18 8.56
N VAL A 225 21.26 19.64 9.06
CA VAL A 225 21.32 20.26 10.39
C VAL A 225 21.23 21.77 10.19
N HIS A 226 20.27 22.39 10.85
CA HIS A 226 19.98 23.81 10.77
C HIS A 226 20.19 24.47 12.14
N LYS A 227 21.06 25.46 12.21
CA LYS A 227 21.27 26.25 13.42
C LYS A 227 20.22 27.36 13.46
N VAL A 228 19.20 27.17 14.30
CA VAL A 228 18.07 28.10 14.46
C VAL A 228 18.35 29.25 15.42
N GLY A 229 19.44 29.15 16.21
CA GLY A 229 19.80 30.19 17.15
C GLY A 229 21.15 29.94 17.82
N GLY A 230 21.52 30.86 18.73
CA GLY A 230 22.75 30.80 19.49
C GLY A 230 24.00 31.10 18.65
N ASN A 231 25.14 31.09 19.33
CA ASN A 231 26.46 31.37 18.75
C ASN A 231 27.38 30.16 18.87
N GLY A 232 28.46 30.15 18.07
CA GLY A 232 29.47 29.12 18.08
C GLY A 232 29.22 27.95 17.16
N GLY A 233 30.03 26.91 17.27
CA GLY A 233 30.01 25.75 16.42
C GLY A 233 29.22 24.58 17.00
N TRP A 234 28.96 23.65 16.14
CA TRP A 234 28.34 22.37 16.43
C TRP A 234 29.08 21.25 15.71
N LYS A 235 28.93 20.04 16.18
CA LYS A 235 29.60 18.87 15.65
C LYS A 235 28.63 17.71 15.46
N PHE A 236 28.85 16.97 14.40
CA PHE A 236 28.13 15.76 14.06
C PHE A 236 29.11 14.71 13.54
N THR A 237 29.00 13.49 14.04
CA THR A 237 29.76 12.33 13.56
C THR A 237 28.83 11.42 12.77
N ASN A 238 29.24 10.97 11.61
CA ASN A 238 28.42 10.18 10.69
C ASN A 238 27.86 8.87 11.28
N THR A 239 28.46 8.34 12.33
CA THR A 239 27.98 7.16 13.07
C THR A 239 26.84 7.47 14.05
N ASP A 240 26.58 8.75 14.30
CA ASP A 240 25.64 9.22 15.31
C ASP A 240 24.27 9.58 14.72
N ALA A 241 23.87 8.92 13.63
CA ALA A 241 22.59 9.15 12.99
C ALA A 241 22.00 7.86 12.40
N GLN A 242 20.69 7.84 12.37
CA GLN A 242 19.90 6.84 11.69
C GLN A 242 18.64 7.49 11.14
N LEU A 243 18.29 7.22 9.90
CA LEU A 243 17.09 7.74 9.30
C LEU A 243 16.43 6.70 8.38
N ARG A 244 15.12 6.63 8.47
CA ARG A 244 14.27 5.79 7.63
C ARG A 244 13.18 6.65 7.01
N VAL A 245 12.87 6.38 5.75
CA VAL A 245 11.73 6.92 5.04
C VAL A 245 10.83 5.76 4.63
N ASP A 246 9.61 5.78 5.09
CA ASP A 246 8.57 4.85 4.68
C ASP A 246 7.73 5.52 3.57
N VAL A 247 7.53 4.78 2.47
CA VAL A 247 6.69 5.18 1.35
C VAL A 247 5.27 4.71 1.65
N CYS A 248 4.39 5.63 2.02
CA CYS A 248 3.00 5.34 2.38
C CYS A 248 2.08 5.67 1.20
N PRO A 249 1.47 4.67 0.53
CA PRO A 249 0.56 4.92 -0.58
C PRO A 249 -0.62 5.80 -0.18
N VAL A 250 -0.99 6.75 -1.06
CA VAL A 250 -2.24 7.50 -0.92
C VAL A 250 -3.38 6.65 -1.47
N VAL A 251 -4.24 6.19 -0.59
CA VAL A 251 -5.47 5.48 -0.97
C VAL A 251 -6.52 6.52 -1.33
N ARG A 252 -6.99 6.50 -2.59
CA ARG A 252 -8.09 7.35 -3.07
C ARG A 252 -9.41 6.61 -3.00
#